data_aa7f9fb53c194babd50ec3acf366304a
#
_entry.id   aa7f9fb53c194babd50ec3acf366304a
#
_cell.length_a   1.000
_cell.length_b   1.000
_cell.length_c   1.000
_cell.angle_alpha   90.00
_cell.angle_beta   90.00
_cell.angle_gamma   90.00
#
_symmetry.space_group_name_H-M   'P 1'
#
loop_
_entity.id
_entity.type
_entity.pdbx_description
1 polymer ?
#
loop_
_entity_poly.entity_id
_entity_poly.type
_entity_poly.pdbx_seq_one_letter_code
_entity_poly.pdbx_strand_id
1 'polypeptide(L)'
;VGRMDRLASITKQDIVDFANKYLNENNCAIIYKRQGVDPNEMKIDKPQITPIFMNRDTASTFLTEIQQTSVAPIEPKFLDYDKDIVKLQTASGVPVLYTPNTTNQLFELTYLFDMGNYNDKMLGIAAGYMEYLGTSDMTPEQVKSEFFRMGCSFNVKPGSERTYVSISGLAENMPKAIALFEKLMADAQANAPAYTNLVGDILKSRMD
;
A
#
# COMPACT_ATOMS: atom_id res chain seq x y z
N VAL A 1 15.85 -6.28 -22.90
CA VAL A 1 16.82 -7.31 -22.54
C VAL A 1 17.82 -6.70 -21.55
N GLY A 2 18.21 -7.42 -20.47
CA GLY A 2 19.21 -7.00 -19.48
C GLY A 2 18.71 -6.03 -18.38
N ARG A 3 17.41 -5.73 -18.29
CA ARG A 3 16.87 -4.88 -17.20
C ARG A 3 17.00 -5.58 -15.84
N MET A 4 16.68 -6.86 -15.79
CA MET A 4 16.74 -7.64 -14.54
C MET A 4 18.19 -7.80 -14.07
N ASP A 5 19.10 -8.03 -14.99
CA ASP A 5 20.53 -8.16 -14.67
C ASP A 5 21.08 -6.84 -14.09
N ARG A 6 20.69 -5.69 -14.68
CA ARG A 6 21.05 -4.38 -14.14
C ARG A 6 20.46 -4.13 -12.75
N LEU A 7 19.21 -4.52 -12.51
CA LEU A 7 18.60 -4.41 -11.17
C LEU A 7 19.32 -5.29 -10.16
N ALA A 8 19.67 -6.51 -10.54
CA ALA A 8 20.41 -7.44 -9.67
C ALA A 8 21.84 -6.97 -9.35
N SER A 9 22.45 -6.15 -10.23
CA SER A 9 23.79 -5.61 -10.03
C SER A 9 23.85 -4.37 -9.11
N ILE A 10 22.70 -3.76 -8.77
CA ILE A 10 22.68 -2.57 -7.91
C ILE A 10 23.04 -2.97 -6.48
N THR A 11 24.09 -2.33 -5.97
CA THR A 11 24.57 -2.53 -4.59
C THR A 11 23.98 -1.51 -3.63
N LYS A 12 24.07 -1.79 -2.32
CA LYS A 12 23.73 -0.81 -1.29
C LYS A 12 24.50 0.49 -1.47
N GLN A 13 25.78 0.42 -1.86
CA GLN A 13 26.61 1.62 -2.05
C GLN A 13 26.12 2.47 -3.21
N ASP A 14 25.70 1.86 -4.34
CA ASP A 14 25.14 2.60 -5.47
C ASP A 14 23.89 3.42 -5.07
N ILE A 15 23.05 2.87 -4.19
CA ILE A 15 21.86 3.57 -3.67
C ILE A 15 22.28 4.74 -2.77
N VAL A 16 23.25 4.54 -1.89
CA VAL A 16 23.78 5.60 -1.02
C VAL A 16 24.41 6.72 -1.84
N ASP A 17 25.22 6.38 -2.85
CA ASP A 17 25.88 7.35 -3.71
C ASP A 17 24.85 8.14 -4.55
N PHE A 18 23.82 7.46 -5.05
CA PHE A 18 22.70 8.11 -5.73
C PHE A 18 21.98 9.10 -4.81
N ALA A 19 21.65 8.68 -3.59
CA ALA A 19 20.98 9.54 -2.62
C ALA A 19 21.83 10.77 -2.28
N ASN A 20 23.11 10.61 -1.97
CA ASN A 20 24.02 11.69 -1.65
C ASN A 20 24.20 12.67 -2.82
N LYS A 21 24.17 12.16 -4.05
CA LYS A 21 24.34 12.99 -5.25
C LYS A 21 23.08 13.78 -5.61
N TYR A 22 21.90 13.18 -5.48
CA TYR A 22 20.67 13.74 -6.04
C TYR A 22 19.65 14.20 -4.99
N LEU A 23 19.64 13.61 -3.78
CA LEU A 23 18.68 13.92 -2.72
C LEU A 23 19.34 14.83 -1.65
N ASN A 24 19.78 16.01 -2.06
CA ASN A 24 20.39 16.99 -1.16
C ASN A 24 19.67 18.34 -1.26
N GLU A 25 19.88 19.20 -0.28
CA GLU A 25 19.22 20.51 -0.17
C GLU A 25 19.47 21.44 -1.36
N ASN A 26 20.56 21.25 -2.11
CA ASN A 26 20.88 22.05 -3.28
C ASN A 26 20.21 21.55 -4.57
N ASN A 27 19.53 20.41 -4.51
CA ASN A 27 18.85 19.77 -5.65
C ASN A 27 17.38 19.49 -5.33
N CYS A 28 16.70 20.47 -4.79
CA CYS A 28 15.27 20.39 -4.51
C CYS A 28 14.55 21.66 -4.99
N ALA A 29 13.25 21.51 -5.32
CA ALA A 29 12.34 22.63 -5.56
C ALA A 29 11.36 22.71 -4.41
N ILE A 30 11.24 23.88 -3.78
CA ILE A 30 10.31 24.12 -2.68
C ILE A 30 9.12 24.90 -3.23
N ILE A 31 7.93 24.34 -3.14
CA ILE A 31 6.69 24.98 -3.58
C ILE A 31 5.86 25.37 -2.35
N TYR A 32 5.57 26.65 -2.22
CA TYR A 32 4.72 27.17 -1.16
C TYR A 32 3.28 27.34 -1.65
N LYS A 33 2.33 26.59 -1.09
CA LYS A 33 0.90 26.84 -1.29
C LYS A 33 0.41 27.80 -0.21
N ARG A 34 0.04 29.02 -0.61
CA ARG A 34 -0.45 30.06 0.29
C ARG A 34 -1.94 30.30 0.02
N GLN A 35 -2.68 30.68 1.06
CA GLN A 35 -4.08 31.10 0.92
C GLN A 35 -4.11 32.54 0.38
N GLY A 36 -5.01 32.82 -0.55
CA GLY A 36 -5.22 34.15 -1.14
C GLY A 36 -5.04 34.14 -2.66
N VAL A 37 -5.17 35.32 -3.26
CA VAL A 37 -4.95 35.55 -4.69
C VAL A 37 -3.58 36.21 -4.84
N ASP A 38 -2.74 35.67 -5.73
CA ASP A 38 -1.47 36.33 -6.09
C ASP A 38 -1.77 37.43 -7.14
N PRO A 39 -1.52 38.70 -6.82
CA PRO A 39 -1.73 39.79 -7.77
C PRO A 39 -0.78 39.76 -8.98
N ASN A 40 0.29 38.96 -8.89
CA ASN A 40 1.30 38.80 -9.94
C ASN A 40 1.09 37.49 -10.75
N GLU A 41 -0.05 36.83 -10.61
CA GLU A 41 -0.34 35.62 -11.36
C GLU A 41 -0.35 35.90 -12.86
N MET A 42 0.65 35.37 -13.56
CA MET A 42 0.69 35.43 -15.02
C MET A 42 -0.22 34.33 -15.60
N LYS A 43 -1.29 34.74 -16.27
CA LYS A 43 -2.06 33.82 -17.11
C LYS A 43 -1.23 33.45 -18.33
N ILE A 44 -0.84 32.19 -18.39
CA ILE A 44 -0.19 31.64 -19.59
C ILE A 44 -1.28 31.21 -20.56
N ASP A 45 -1.25 31.74 -21.78
CA ASP A 45 -2.18 31.31 -22.81
C ASP A 45 -2.00 29.82 -23.10
N LYS A 46 -3.12 29.12 -23.23
CA LYS A 46 -3.12 27.70 -23.53
C LYS A 46 -2.44 27.48 -24.90
N PRO A 47 -1.30 26.74 -24.96
CA PRO A 47 -0.66 26.47 -26.23
C PRO A 47 -1.59 25.70 -27.17
N GLN A 48 -1.48 25.96 -28.47
CA GLN A 48 -2.15 25.14 -29.46
C GLN A 48 -1.58 23.73 -29.43
N ILE A 49 -2.46 22.77 -29.12
CA ILE A 49 -2.05 21.36 -29.11
C ILE A 49 -2.21 20.85 -30.55
N THR A 50 -1.07 20.49 -31.16
CA THR A 50 -1.11 19.80 -32.46
C THR A 50 -1.75 18.43 -32.28
N PRO A 51 -2.82 18.09 -33.00
CA PRO A 51 -3.43 16.78 -32.92
C PRO A 51 -2.41 15.71 -33.29
N ILE A 52 -2.22 14.73 -32.40
CA ILE A 52 -1.40 13.57 -32.72
C ILE A 52 -2.24 12.63 -33.58
N PHE A 53 -1.81 12.42 -34.82
CA PHE A 53 -2.43 11.41 -35.67
C PHE A 53 -2.11 10.02 -35.12
N MET A 54 -3.11 9.33 -34.61
CA MET A 54 -3.00 7.95 -34.19
C MET A 54 -3.43 7.04 -35.35
N ASN A 55 -2.46 6.40 -35.98
CA ASN A 55 -2.75 5.38 -36.98
C ASN A 55 -3.21 4.10 -36.25
N ARG A 56 -4.51 3.82 -36.30
CA ARG A 56 -5.11 2.62 -35.71
C ARG A 56 -5.31 1.47 -36.71
N ASP A 57 -5.10 1.76 -37.99
CA ASP A 57 -5.45 0.84 -39.08
C ASP A 57 -4.25 0.07 -39.62
N THR A 58 -3.03 0.43 -39.22
CA THR A 58 -1.83 -0.27 -39.64
C THR A 58 -1.04 -0.78 -38.44
N ALA A 59 -0.64 -2.03 -38.48
CA ALA A 59 0.27 -2.65 -37.53
C ALA A 59 1.70 -2.57 -38.05
N SER A 60 2.70 -2.39 -37.15
CA SER A 60 4.10 -2.53 -37.52
C SER A 60 4.40 -3.99 -37.86
N THR A 61 5.43 -4.22 -38.68
CA THR A 61 5.91 -5.58 -39.02
C THR A 61 6.20 -6.38 -37.72
N PHE A 62 6.79 -5.74 -36.73
CA PHE A 62 7.08 -6.36 -35.45
C PHE A 62 5.79 -6.82 -34.72
N LEU A 63 4.73 -5.98 -34.70
CA LEU A 63 3.46 -6.38 -34.09
C LEU A 63 2.81 -7.54 -34.84
N THR A 64 2.86 -7.50 -36.18
CA THR A 64 2.34 -8.58 -37.02
C THR A 64 3.08 -9.91 -36.78
N GLU A 65 4.39 -9.87 -36.65
CA GLU A 65 5.20 -11.04 -36.33
C GLU A 65 4.85 -11.63 -34.96
N ILE A 66 4.67 -10.77 -33.95
CA ILE A 66 4.25 -11.21 -32.61
C ILE A 66 2.85 -11.86 -32.67
N GLN A 67 1.91 -11.24 -33.37
CA GLN A 67 0.54 -11.77 -33.50
C GLN A 67 0.48 -13.10 -34.25
N GLN A 68 1.40 -13.34 -35.17
CA GLN A 68 1.50 -14.57 -35.91
C GLN A 68 2.32 -15.66 -35.18
N THR A 69 3.00 -15.29 -34.10
CA THR A 69 3.79 -16.28 -33.33
C THR A 69 2.84 -17.27 -32.65
N SER A 70 3.02 -18.55 -32.96
CA SER A 70 2.28 -19.59 -32.26
C SER A 70 2.78 -19.73 -30.82
N VAL A 71 1.91 -19.50 -29.87
CA VAL A 71 2.20 -19.65 -28.46
C VAL A 71 1.43 -20.85 -27.92
N ALA A 72 2.11 -21.71 -27.17
CA ALA A 72 1.43 -22.78 -26.45
C ALA A 72 0.39 -22.21 -25.48
N PRO A 73 -0.83 -22.76 -25.44
CA PRO A 73 -1.85 -22.30 -24.50
C PRO A 73 -1.37 -22.47 -23.07
N ILE A 74 -1.66 -21.46 -22.23
CA ILE A 74 -1.39 -21.55 -20.80
C ILE A 74 -2.41 -22.50 -20.19
N GLU A 75 -1.95 -23.61 -19.65
CA GLU A 75 -2.80 -24.54 -18.92
C GLU A 75 -3.10 -23.97 -17.52
N PRO A 76 -4.38 -23.91 -17.11
CA PRO A 76 -4.73 -23.43 -15.80
C PRO A 76 -4.25 -24.43 -14.73
N LYS A 77 -3.59 -23.92 -13.69
CA LYS A 77 -3.23 -24.70 -12.51
C LYS A 77 -4.29 -24.44 -11.44
N PHE A 78 -5.11 -25.45 -11.17
CA PHE A 78 -6.11 -25.39 -10.12
C PHE A 78 -5.48 -25.70 -8.76
N LEU A 79 -5.90 -24.94 -7.73
CA LEU A 79 -5.52 -25.22 -6.35
C LEU A 79 -6.36 -26.38 -5.80
N ASP A 80 -5.68 -27.31 -5.15
CA ASP A 80 -6.32 -28.35 -4.33
C ASP A 80 -6.30 -27.87 -2.88
N TYR A 81 -7.43 -27.39 -2.37
CA TYR A 81 -7.52 -26.80 -1.03
C TYR A 81 -7.20 -27.77 0.11
N ASP A 82 -7.17 -29.08 -0.15
CA ASP A 82 -6.81 -30.09 0.84
C ASP A 82 -5.32 -30.43 0.83
N LYS A 83 -4.61 -30.12 -0.27
CA LYS A 83 -3.17 -30.37 -0.42
C LYS A 83 -2.33 -29.09 -0.38
N ASP A 84 -2.85 -28.03 -0.99
CA ASP A 84 -2.07 -26.79 -1.20
C ASP A 84 -2.22 -25.81 -0.02
N ILE A 85 -3.18 -26.05 0.90
CA ILE A 85 -3.43 -25.21 2.09
C ILE A 85 -3.28 -26.04 3.35
N VAL A 86 -2.41 -25.60 4.25
CA VAL A 86 -2.29 -26.16 5.59
C VAL A 86 -3.37 -25.58 6.50
N LYS A 87 -4.23 -26.42 7.02
CA LYS A 87 -5.32 -26.04 7.94
C LYS A 87 -4.82 -26.20 9.37
N LEU A 88 -4.71 -25.10 10.10
CA LEU A 88 -4.26 -25.03 11.48
C LEU A 88 -5.34 -24.39 12.36
N GLN A 89 -5.09 -24.37 13.66
CA GLN A 89 -5.95 -23.72 14.64
C GLN A 89 -5.09 -23.10 15.74
N THR A 90 -5.45 -21.89 16.17
CA THR A 90 -4.79 -21.25 17.32
C THR A 90 -5.16 -21.97 18.62
N ALA A 91 -4.44 -21.71 19.71
CA ALA A 91 -4.78 -22.23 21.03
C ALA A 91 -6.18 -21.83 21.51
N SER A 92 -6.71 -20.69 21.03
CA SER A 92 -8.06 -20.21 21.32
C SER A 92 -9.13 -20.77 20.37
N GLY A 93 -8.76 -21.67 19.44
CA GLY A 93 -9.70 -22.31 18.53
C GLY A 93 -10.01 -21.56 17.23
N VAL A 94 -9.31 -20.44 16.95
CA VAL A 94 -9.47 -19.69 15.70
C VAL A 94 -8.85 -20.48 14.56
N PRO A 95 -9.58 -20.76 13.46
CA PRO A 95 -9.02 -21.47 12.31
C PRO A 95 -8.00 -20.59 11.57
N VAL A 96 -6.91 -21.23 11.13
CA VAL A 96 -5.83 -20.59 10.36
C VAL A 96 -5.62 -21.38 9.07
N LEU A 97 -5.63 -20.69 7.95
CA LEU A 97 -5.28 -21.21 6.64
C LEU A 97 -3.87 -20.70 6.29
N TYR A 98 -2.95 -21.60 6.04
CA TYR A 98 -1.55 -21.24 5.79
C TYR A 98 -1.05 -21.85 4.49
N THR A 99 -0.36 -21.04 3.71
CA THR A 99 0.41 -21.47 2.54
C THR A 99 1.82 -20.92 2.64
N PRO A 100 2.87 -21.75 2.56
CA PRO A 100 4.25 -21.28 2.64
C PRO A 100 4.61 -20.43 1.40
N ASN A 101 5.19 -19.27 1.63
CA ASN A 101 5.78 -18.48 0.56
C ASN A 101 7.18 -19.02 0.24
N THR A 102 7.33 -19.64 -0.93
CA THR A 102 8.59 -20.24 -1.40
C THR A 102 9.33 -19.37 -2.42
N THR A 103 8.76 -18.21 -2.80
CA THR A 103 9.28 -17.37 -3.89
C THR A 103 10.14 -16.20 -3.39
N ASN A 104 9.86 -15.71 -2.19
CA ASN A 104 10.59 -14.59 -1.59
C ASN A 104 10.47 -14.65 -0.06
N GLN A 105 11.07 -13.67 0.65
CA GLN A 105 11.07 -13.59 2.11
C GLN A 105 10.01 -12.61 2.64
N LEU A 106 8.86 -12.53 1.99
CA LEU A 106 7.74 -11.71 2.44
C LEU A 106 6.66 -12.59 3.06
N PHE A 107 5.91 -12.01 3.99
CA PHE A 107 4.68 -12.61 4.53
C PHE A 107 3.50 -11.70 4.31
N GLU A 108 2.34 -12.29 4.28
CA GLU A 108 1.04 -11.62 4.39
C GLU A 108 0.18 -12.42 5.36
N LEU A 109 -0.34 -11.74 6.39
CA LEU A 109 -1.29 -12.28 7.35
C LEU A 109 -2.57 -11.47 7.26
N THR A 110 -3.71 -12.13 7.10
CA THR A 110 -5.01 -11.46 7.11
C THR A 110 -5.89 -12.02 8.21
N TYR A 111 -6.32 -11.17 9.14
CA TYR A 111 -7.42 -11.45 10.05
C TYR A 111 -8.74 -11.16 9.32
N LEU A 112 -9.67 -12.10 9.39
CA LEU A 112 -10.99 -11.97 8.83
C LEU A 112 -12.02 -11.90 9.95
N PHE A 113 -12.77 -10.80 10.00
CA PHE A 113 -13.86 -10.60 10.96
C PHE A 113 -15.19 -10.65 10.22
N ASP A 114 -16.13 -11.49 10.70
CA ASP A 114 -17.51 -11.57 10.18
C ASP A 114 -18.35 -10.38 10.67
N MET A 115 -17.84 -9.18 10.47
CA MET A 115 -18.48 -7.91 10.78
C MET A 115 -18.01 -6.86 9.77
N GLY A 116 -18.93 -6.15 9.18
CA GLY A 116 -18.65 -5.12 8.17
C GLY A 116 -19.58 -3.91 8.31
N ASN A 117 -19.56 -3.04 7.30
CA ASN A 117 -20.33 -1.78 7.31
C ASN A 117 -21.86 -1.99 7.39
N TYR A 118 -22.38 -3.18 7.08
CA TYR A 118 -23.78 -3.50 7.30
C TYR A 118 -24.13 -3.71 8.78
N ASN A 119 -23.15 -4.12 9.57
CA ASN A 119 -23.30 -4.27 11.02
C ASN A 119 -23.12 -2.94 11.75
N ASP A 120 -22.08 -2.17 11.34
CA ASP A 120 -21.80 -0.86 11.90
C ASP A 120 -21.22 0.08 10.83
N LYS A 121 -21.95 1.15 10.52
CA LYS A 121 -21.55 2.18 9.55
C LYS A 121 -20.33 3.00 9.96
N MET A 122 -19.97 2.98 11.24
CA MET A 122 -18.82 3.71 11.77
C MET A 122 -17.49 2.99 11.55
N LEU A 123 -17.51 1.70 11.16
CA LEU A 123 -16.29 0.91 10.94
C LEU A 123 -15.35 1.55 9.93
N GLY A 124 -15.87 2.12 8.84
CA GLY A 124 -15.05 2.81 7.84
C GLY A 124 -14.30 4.02 8.39
N ILE A 125 -14.97 4.80 9.25
CA ILE A 125 -14.35 5.95 9.93
C ILE A 125 -13.34 5.47 10.98
N ALA A 126 -13.71 4.46 11.77
CA ALA A 126 -12.83 3.89 12.77
C ALA A 126 -11.54 3.32 12.17
N ALA A 127 -11.64 2.60 11.04
CA ALA A 127 -10.48 2.09 10.31
C ALA A 127 -9.55 3.21 9.82
N GLY A 128 -10.11 4.27 9.23
CA GLY A 128 -9.33 5.45 8.83
C GLY A 128 -8.70 6.20 10.00
N TYR A 129 -9.37 6.19 11.16
CA TYR A 129 -8.84 6.83 12.37
C TYR A 129 -7.71 6.04 13.02
N MET A 130 -7.64 4.73 12.82
CA MET A 130 -6.58 3.88 13.38
C MET A 130 -5.16 4.33 13.02
N GLU A 131 -4.98 4.93 11.85
CA GLU A 131 -3.68 5.45 11.43
C GLU A 131 -3.15 6.60 12.30
N TYR A 132 -4.01 7.25 13.08
CA TYR A 132 -3.70 8.38 13.95
C TYR A 132 -3.64 8.01 15.42
N LEU A 133 -3.70 6.70 15.72
CA LEU A 133 -3.68 6.21 17.10
C LEU A 133 -2.27 5.75 17.48
N GLY A 134 -1.91 6.03 18.71
CA GLY A 134 -0.75 5.45 19.40
C GLY A 134 -1.20 4.45 20.48
N THR A 135 -0.26 4.05 21.29
CA THR A 135 -0.47 3.25 22.50
C THR A 135 -0.13 4.09 23.75
N SER A 136 -0.34 3.57 24.94
CA SER A 136 0.00 4.26 26.19
C SER A 136 1.49 4.66 26.30
N ASP A 137 2.38 4.00 25.56
CA ASP A 137 3.82 4.21 25.58
C ASP A 137 4.43 4.61 24.22
N MET A 138 3.63 4.69 23.15
CA MET A 138 4.10 5.07 21.82
C MET A 138 3.15 6.07 21.15
N THR A 139 3.72 7.14 20.57
CA THR A 139 2.94 8.05 19.74
C THR A 139 2.58 7.39 18.40
N PRO A 140 1.58 7.93 17.65
CA PRO A 140 1.25 7.42 16.31
C PRO A 140 2.45 7.40 15.36
N GLU A 141 3.32 8.42 15.43
CA GLU A 141 4.54 8.51 14.63
C GLU A 141 5.55 7.43 15.01
N GLN A 142 5.66 7.12 16.30
CA GLN A 142 6.53 6.04 16.79
C GLN A 142 6.02 4.67 16.33
N VAL A 143 4.71 4.43 16.39
CA VAL A 143 4.11 3.19 15.86
C VAL A 143 4.42 3.03 14.36
N LYS A 144 4.19 4.08 13.57
CA LYS A 144 4.52 4.09 12.13
C LYS A 144 6.01 3.86 11.87
N SER A 145 6.87 4.52 12.65
CA SER A 145 8.32 4.36 12.55
C SER A 145 8.77 2.94 12.84
N GLU A 146 8.19 2.27 13.84
CA GLU A 146 8.54 0.88 14.16
C GLU A 146 8.09 -0.08 13.06
N PHE A 147 6.89 0.07 12.50
CA PHE A 147 6.48 -0.70 11.33
C PHE A 147 7.44 -0.49 10.14
N PHE A 148 7.81 0.76 9.87
CA PHE A 148 8.75 1.09 8.81
C PHE A 148 10.13 0.44 9.02
N ARG A 149 10.68 0.49 10.25
CA ARG A 149 11.97 -0.15 10.60
C ARG A 149 11.95 -1.66 10.40
N MET A 150 10.81 -2.28 10.66
CA MET A 150 10.62 -3.72 10.44
C MET A 150 10.42 -4.07 8.95
N GLY A 151 10.30 -3.08 8.06
CA GLY A 151 9.88 -3.32 6.67
C GLY A 151 8.50 -3.97 6.59
N CYS A 152 7.61 -3.60 7.51
CA CYS A 152 6.26 -4.13 7.63
C CYS A 152 5.23 -3.00 7.55
N SER A 153 4.00 -3.37 7.27
CA SER A 153 2.84 -2.47 7.28
C SER A 153 1.59 -3.22 7.69
N PHE A 154 0.56 -2.48 8.13
CA PHE A 154 -0.77 -3.03 8.32
C PHE A 154 -1.81 -2.19 7.58
N ASN A 155 -2.95 -2.79 7.29
CA ASN A 155 -4.10 -2.13 6.68
C ASN A 155 -5.39 -2.70 7.25
N VAL A 156 -6.37 -1.84 7.53
CA VAL A 156 -7.70 -2.22 8.01
C VAL A 156 -8.72 -1.81 6.96
N LYS A 157 -9.41 -2.78 6.37
CA LYS A 157 -10.36 -2.57 5.28
C LYS A 157 -11.73 -3.15 5.63
N PRO A 158 -12.64 -2.35 6.18
CA PRO A 158 -14.03 -2.74 6.35
C PRO A 158 -14.72 -2.88 4.97
N GLY A 159 -15.23 -4.07 4.69
CA GLY A 159 -16.13 -4.31 3.57
C GLY A 159 -17.59 -4.19 3.99
N SER A 160 -18.52 -4.63 3.15
CA SER A 160 -19.96 -4.61 3.46
C SER A 160 -20.32 -5.56 4.60
N GLU A 161 -19.88 -6.82 4.50
CA GLU A 161 -20.20 -7.89 5.43
C GLU A 161 -19.05 -8.27 6.35
N ARG A 162 -17.81 -8.05 5.92
CA ARG A 162 -16.59 -8.51 6.58
C ARG A 162 -15.55 -7.41 6.66
N THR A 163 -14.74 -7.46 7.70
CA THR A 163 -13.56 -6.60 7.84
C THR A 163 -12.29 -7.41 7.69
N TYR A 164 -11.38 -6.91 6.88
CA TYR A 164 -10.07 -7.51 6.61
C TYR A 164 -9.00 -6.64 7.28
N VAL A 165 -8.17 -7.28 8.09
CA VAL A 165 -6.98 -6.64 8.66
C VAL A 165 -5.77 -7.39 8.15
N SER A 166 -5.00 -6.74 7.30
CA SER A 166 -3.80 -7.33 6.70
C SER A 166 -2.54 -6.75 7.33
N ILE A 167 -1.59 -7.61 7.65
CA ILE A 167 -0.23 -7.26 8.06
C ILE A 167 0.71 -7.92 7.07
N SER A 168 1.62 -7.16 6.49
CA SER A 168 2.56 -7.68 5.48
C SER A 168 3.95 -7.07 5.65
N GLY A 169 4.97 -7.76 5.14
CA GLY A 169 6.34 -7.27 5.16
C GLY A 169 7.37 -8.39 5.17
N LEU A 170 8.55 -8.11 5.77
CA LEU A 170 9.64 -9.07 5.87
C LEU A 170 9.29 -10.21 6.84
N ALA A 171 9.40 -11.46 6.37
CA ALA A 171 9.00 -12.64 7.12
C ALA A 171 9.72 -12.79 8.46
N GLU A 172 10.99 -12.39 8.54
CA GLU A 172 11.79 -12.40 9.77
C GLU A 172 11.21 -11.49 10.87
N ASN A 173 10.49 -10.45 10.50
CA ASN A 173 9.89 -9.49 11.41
C ASN A 173 8.40 -9.75 11.69
N MET A 174 7.80 -10.80 11.09
CA MET A 174 6.39 -11.14 11.25
C MET A 174 5.95 -11.19 12.74
N PRO A 175 6.63 -11.89 13.65
CA PRO A 175 6.18 -11.96 15.05
C PRO A 175 6.15 -10.60 15.75
N LYS A 176 7.12 -9.73 15.45
CA LYS A 176 7.21 -8.39 16.01
C LYS A 176 6.12 -7.47 15.48
N ALA A 177 5.84 -7.56 14.16
CA ALA A 177 4.80 -6.77 13.52
C ALA A 177 3.41 -7.15 14.03
N ILE A 178 3.13 -8.45 14.22
CA ILE A 178 1.91 -8.95 14.83
C ILE A 178 1.76 -8.41 16.26
N ALA A 179 2.80 -8.58 17.10
CA ALA A 179 2.77 -8.13 18.48
C ALA A 179 2.53 -6.60 18.61
N LEU A 180 3.15 -5.81 17.73
CA LEU A 180 2.93 -4.36 17.71
C LEU A 180 1.51 -4.00 17.29
N PHE A 181 0.96 -4.69 16.28
CA PHE A 181 -0.41 -4.48 15.84
C PHE A 181 -1.42 -4.88 16.92
N GLU A 182 -1.27 -6.05 17.53
CA GLU A 182 -2.14 -6.53 18.61
C GLU A 182 -2.07 -5.61 19.83
N LYS A 183 -0.89 -5.06 20.14
CA LYS A 183 -0.71 -4.04 21.18
C LYS A 183 -1.49 -2.77 20.83
N LEU A 184 -1.39 -2.28 19.58
CA LEU A 184 -2.16 -1.12 19.13
C LEU A 184 -3.66 -1.36 19.24
N MET A 185 -4.16 -2.57 18.93
CA MET A 185 -5.57 -2.91 19.08
C MET A 185 -6.03 -2.98 20.52
N ALA A 186 -5.18 -3.48 21.42
CA ALA A 186 -5.51 -3.66 22.85
C ALA A 186 -5.36 -2.39 23.68
N ASP A 187 -4.49 -1.46 23.26
CA ASP A 187 -4.08 -0.27 24.04
C ASP A 187 -4.15 1.03 23.21
N ALA A 188 -5.08 1.11 22.26
CA ALA A 188 -5.25 2.29 21.42
C ALA A 188 -5.60 3.53 22.25
N GLN A 189 -4.82 4.60 22.10
CA GLN A 189 -5.05 5.87 22.78
C GLN A 189 -5.74 6.87 21.86
N ALA A 190 -6.83 7.46 22.33
CA ALA A 190 -7.60 8.43 21.55
C ALA A 190 -6.78 9.70 21.26
N ASN A 191 -6.88 10.20 20.03
CA ASN A 191 -6.27 11.44 19.56
C ASN A 191 -7.38 12.41 19.09
N ALA A 192 -7.95 13.17 20.00
CA ALA A 192 -9.08 14.05 19.70
C ALA A 192 -8.79 15.09 18.60
N PRO A 193 -7.64 15.77 18.55
CA PRO A 193 -7.30 16.67 17.44
C PRO A 193 -7.29 15.95 16.08
N ALA A 194 -6.68 14.77 15.99
CA ALA A 194 -6.64 14.00 14.75
C ALA A 194 -8.04 13.54 14.32
N TYR A 195 -8.89 13.13 15.27
CA TYR A 195 -10.28 12.79 14.98
C TYR A 195 -11.06 13.98 14.41
N THR A 196 -10.92 15.16 15.02
CA THR A 196 -11.59 16.37 14.55
C THR A 196 -11.14 16.74 13.12
N ASN A 197 -9.86 16.63 12.81
CA ASN A 197 -9.32 16.88 11.50
C ASN A 197 -9.84 15.86 10.47
N LEU A 198 -9.81 14.57 10.79
CA LEU A 198 -10.33 13.50 9.93
C LEU A 198 -11.81 13.72 9.57
N VAL A 199 -12.65 14.05 10.57
CA VAL A 199 -14.06 14.35 10.34
C VAL A 199 -14.23 15.60 9.46
N GLY A 200 -13.43 16.63 9.71
CA GLY A 200 -13.42 17.86 8.90
C GLY A 200 -13.08 17.58 7.43
N ASP A 201 -12.06 16.76 7.18
CA ASP A 201 -11.64 16.37 5.83
C ASP A 201 -12.71 15.53 5.11
N ILE A 202 -13.35 14.60 5.83
CA ILE A 202 -14.47 13.80 5.29
C ILE A 202 -15.66 14.71 4.90
N LEU A 203 -16.01 15.67 5.77
CA LEU A 203 -17.10 16.59 5.49
C LEU A 203 -16.78 17.50 4.30
N LYS A 204 -15.56 18.01 4.23
CA LYS A 204 -15.09 18.83 3.09
C LYS A 204 -15.13 18.07 1.78
N SER A 205 -14.65 16.82 1.75
CA SER A 205 -14.67 16.00 0.53
C SER A 205 -16.08 15.64 0.02
N ARG A 206 -17.10 15.82 0.86
CA ARG A 206 -18.51 15.61 0.46
C ARG A 206 -19.20 16.88 -0.04
N MET A 207 -18.56 18.05 0.13
CA MET A 207 -19.08 19.32 -0.37
C MET A 207 -18.51 19.70 -1.74
N ASP A 208 -17.39 19.08 -2.14
CA ASP A 208 -16.78 19.21 -3.47
C ASP A 208 -17.40 18.19 -4.44
#